data_03a11d799bdddae1f5c5406277168b3e
#
_entry.id   03a11d799bdddae1f5c5406277168b3e
#
_cell.length_a   1.000
_cell.length_b   1.000
_cell.length_c   1.000
_cell.angle_alpha   90.00
_cell.angle_beta   90.00
_cell.angle_gamma   90.00
#
_symmetry.space_group_name_H-M   'P 1'
#
loop_
_entity.id
_entity.type
_entity.pdbx_description
1 polymer ?
#
loop_
_entity_poly.entity_id
_entity_poly.type
_entity_poly.pdbx_seq_one_letter_code
_entity_poly.pdbx_strand_id
1 'polypeptide(L)'
;MENKYNDDAINSNETALIPTTDNAIISDFTNASSGMYCSFVPQTADEKALLYNAMNAPDVKIADHIGQEIVVTDVIIEPVQIVDDKTGEVRTSPRVILIDEEGHTYSAVSYGLYNAVKRMVQIFDYPSWKPGIPVRVKQLTRGSYRIFTLDIVRR
;
A
#
# COMPACT_ATOMS: atom_id res chain seq x y z
N MET A 1 -0.99 -5.48 24.13
CA MET A 1 -1.38 -4.76 22.89
C MET A 1 -0.68 -5.39 21.72
N GLU A 2 -1.41 -5.79 20.75
CA GLU A 2 -0.83 -6.41 19.58
C GLU A 2 -0.05 -5.40 18.74
N ASN A 3 0.79 -5.93 17.91
CA ASN A 3 1.79 -5.21 17.18
C ASN A 3 1.34 -4.88 15.76
N LYS A 4 0.05 -4.59 15.58
CA LYS A 4 -0.54 -4.47 14.24
C LYS A 4 0.01 -3.32 13.41
N TYR A 5 0.71 -2.37 14.04
CA TYR A 5 1.31 -1.26 13.31
C TYR A 5 2.83 -1.40 13.17
N ASN A 6 3.38 -2.56 13.51
CA ASN A 6 4.81 -2.80 13.32
C ASN A 6 5.04 -3.33 11.91
N ASP A 7 5.24 -2.43 10.97
CA ASP A 7 5.35 -2.77 9.56
C ASP A 7 6.61 -3.56 9.23
N ASP A 8 7.69 -3.40 10.01
CA ASP A 8 8.90 -4.19 9.80
C ASP A 8 8.63 -5.68 9.92
N ALA A 9 7.89 -6.08 10.95
CA ALA A 9 7.57 -7.48 11.16
C ALA A 9 6.65 -8.01 10.06
N ILE A 10 5.74 -7.18 9.55
CA ILE A 10 4.84 -7.55 8.48
C ILE A 10 5.62 -7.76 7.18
N ASN A 11 6.49 -6.82 6.84
CA ASN A 11 7.19 -6.87 5.55
C ASN A 11 8.22 -8.00 5.47
N SER A 12 8.73 -8.45 6.58
CA SER A 12 9.71 -9.54 6.59
C SER A 12 9.07 -10.91 6.35
N ASN A 13 7.74 -11.00 6.36
CA ASN A 13 7.01 -12.27 6.31
C ASN A 13 6.00 -12.31 5.18
N GLU A 14 6.45 -11.97 3.97
CA GLU A 14 5.55 -11.88 2.81
C GLU A 14 4.91 -13.21 2.43
N THR A 15 5.57 -14.33 2.70
CA THR A 15 5.04 -15.64 2.34
C THR A 15 3.76 -15.99 3.11
N ALA A 16 3.46 -15.23 4.17
CA ALA A 16 2.25 -15.46 4.95
C ALA A 16 1.05 -14.65 4.47
N LEU A 17 1.19 -13.92 3.35
CA LEU A 17 0.10 -13.09 2.82
C LEU A 17 -0.93 -13.91 2.08
N ILE A 18 -2.18 -13.77 2.46
CA ILE A 18 -3.31 -14.51 1.86
C ILE A 18 -4.37 -13.48 1.49
N PRO A 19 -4.76 -13.39 0.21
CA PRO A 19 -5.85 -12.50 -0.18
C PRO A 19 -7.13 -12.84 0.58
N THR A 20 -7.91 -11.84 0.92
CA THR A 20 -9.14 -12.01 1.67
C THR A 20 -10.27 -11.19 1.05
N THR A 21 -11.52 -11.61 1.31
CA THR A 21 -12.70 -10.89 0.87
C THR A 21 -13.20 -9.88 1.89
N ASP A 22 -12.45 -9.68 2.99
CA ASP A 22 -12.81 -8.69 4.00
C ASP A 22 -12.74 -7.28 3.42
N ASN A 23 -13.89 -6.62 3.31
CA ASN A 23 -14.00 -5.30 2.70
C ASN A 23 -13.86 -4.15 3.69
N ALA A 24 -13.64 -4.43 4.98
CA ALA A 24 -13.56 -3.38 5.99
C ALA A 24 -12.46 -2.36 5.67
N ILE A 25 -11.34 -2.80 5.10
CA ILE A 25 -10.22 -1.94 4.76
C ILE A 25 -10.56 -1.02 3.59
N ILE A 26 -11.14 -1.59 2.52
CA ILE A 26 -11.36 -0.82 1.28
C ILE A 26 -12.69 -0.08 1.27
N SER A 27 -13.55 -0.28 2.28
CA SER A 27 -14.85 0.39 2.35
C SER A 27 -14.72 1.91 2.44
N ASP A 28 -13.55 2.41 2.84
CA ASP A 28 -13.27 3.85 2.87
C ASP A 28 -13.07 4.45 1.47
N PHE A 29 -13.01 3.63 0.44
CA PHE A 29 -12.74 4.06 -0.94
C PHE A 29 -13.97 3.80 -1.81
N THR A 30 -14.50 4.85 -2.42
CA THR A 30 -15.76 4.77 -3.15
C THR A 30 -15.69 3.93 -4.41
N ASN A 31 -14.51 3.73 -4.96
CA ASN A 31 -14.32 2.97 -6.20
C ASN A 31 -13.88 1.53 -5.95
N ALA A 32 -13.96 1.07 -4.71
CA ALA A 32 -13.58 -0.29 -4.38
C ALA A 32 -14.52 -1.28 -5.07
N SER A 33 -13.95 -2.34 -5.62
CA SER A 33 -14.70 -3.41 -6.27
C SER A 33 -13.88 -4.70 -6.24
N SER A 34 -14.56 -5.84 -6.35
CA SER A 34 -13.90 -7.16 -6.40
C SER A 34 -12.92 -7.41 -5.27
N GLY A 35 -13.18 -6.85 -4.09
CA GLY A 35 -12.34 -7.05 -2.92
C GLY A 35 -11.05 -6.23 -2.91
N MET A 36 -10.93 -5.23 -3.78
CA MET A 36 -9.76 -4.35 -3.78
C MET A 36 -10.15 -2.96 -4.27
N TYR A 37 -9.29 -1.99 -3.97
CA TYR A 37 -9.35 -0.66 -4.58
C TYR A 37 -8.21 -0.52 -5.58
N CYS A 38 -8.54 -0.10 -6.80
CA CYS A 38 -7.56 0.29 -7.81
C CYS A 38 -7.97 1.66 -8.34
N SER A 39 -7.03 2.60 -8.37
CA SER A 39 -7.32 3.97 -8.74
C SER A 39 -7.59 4.16 -10.24
N PHE A 40 -7.29 3.16 -11.05
CA PHE A 40 -7.57 3.21 -12.48
C PHE A 40 -8.33 1.96 -12.92
N VAL A 41 -9.09 2.10 -14.02
CA VAL A 41 -9.79 0.97 -14.63
C VAL A 41 -8.96 0.54 -15.84
N PRO A 42 -8.36 -0.64 -15.80
CA PRO A 42 -7.48 -1.06 -16.90
C PRO A 42 -8.31 -1.33 -18.16
N GLN A 43 -8.00 -0.62 -19.23
CA GLN A 43 -8.71 -0.73 -20.51
C GLN A 43 -7.86 -1.45 -21.56
N THR A 44 -6.56 -1.12 -21.61
CA THR A 44 -5.66 -1.67 -22.60
C THR A 44 -4.96 -2.92 -22.07
N ALA A 45 -4.37 -3.69 -22.98
CA ALA A 45 -3.56 -4.86 -22.59
C ALA A 45 -2.40 -4.45 -21.68
N ASP A 46 -1.78 -3.29 -21.97
CA ASP A 46 -0.67 -2.80 -21.16
C ASP A 46 -1.12 -2.43 -19.74
N GLU A 47 -2.27 -1.79 -19.60
CA GLU A 47 -2.81 -1.44 -18.29
C GLU A 47 -3.21 -2.67 -17.48
N LYS A 48 -3.76 -3.67 -18.15
CA LYS A 48 -4.09 -4.95 -17.50
C LYS A 48 -2.83 -5.68 -17.04
N ALA A 49 -1.78 -5.65 -17.86
CA ALA A 49 -0.50 -6.23 -17.51
C ALA A 49 0.13 -5.48 -16.33
N LEU A 50 0.07 -4.16 -16.33
CA LEU A 50 0.56 -3.35 -15.21
C LEU A 50 -0.14 -3.74 -13.90
N LEU A 51 -1.47 -3.83 -13.92
CA LEU A 51 -2.24 -4.18 -12.73
C LEU A 51 -1.89 -5.59 -12.25
N TYR A 52 -1.86 -6.56 -13.15
CA TYR A 52 -1.53 -7.93 -12.80
C TYR A 52 -0.14 -8.03 -12.17
N ASN A 53 0.85 -7.42 -12.83
CA ASN A 53 2.23 -7.48 -12.36
C ASN A 53 2.41 -6.75 -11.04
N ALA A 54 1.74 -5.62 -10.87
CA ALA A 54 1.78 -4.87 -9.61
C ALA A 54 1.26 -5.69 -8.44
N MET A 55 0.19 -6.43 -8.66
CA MET A 55 -0.41 -7.26 -7.61
C MET A 55 0.38 -8.55 -7.38
N ASN A 56 0.89 -9.14 -8.47
CA ASN A 56 1.57 -10.43 -8.40
C ASN A 56 3.02 -10.33 -7.95
N ALA A 57 3.74 -9.33 -8.45
CA ALA A 57 5.18 -9.19 -8.18
C ALA A 57 5.59 -7.71 -8.28
N PRO A 58 5.30 -6.88 -7.27
CA PRO A 58 5.72 -5.48 -7.30
C PRO A 58 7.23 -5.35 -7.43
N ASP A 59 7.69 -4.27 -8.05
CA ASP A 59 9.10 -4.07 -8.33
C ASP A 59 9.95 -3.88 -7.07
N VAL A 60 9.42 -3.11 -6.11
CA VAL A 60 10.19 -2.67 -4.95
C VAL A 60 9.35 -2.82 -3.69
N LYS A 61 10.00 -3.27 -2.62
CA LYS A 61 9.40 -3.19 -1.28
C LYS A 61 9.62 -1.80 -0.73
N ILE A 62 8.58 -1.22 -0.14
CA ILE A 62 8.68 0.09 0.51
C ILE A 62 9.80 0.10 1.56
N ALA A 63 9.98 -1.00 2.27
CA ALA A 63 11.03 -1.12 3.28
C ALA A 63 12.44 -0.87 2.72
N ASP A 64 12.64 -1.16 1.44
CA ASP A 64 13.93 -0.96 0.77
C ASP A 64 14.06 0.44 0.15
N HIS A 65 13.06 1.29 0.34
CA HIS A 65 12.98 2.60 -0.31
C HIS A 65 12.84 3.75 0.68
N ILE A 66 13.13 3.50 1.94
CA ILE A 66 13.00 4.51 3.00
C ILE A 66 13.94 5.68 2.71
N GLY A 67 13.39 6.91 2.84
CA GLY A 67 14.12 8.14 2.56
C GLY A 67 14.12 8.54 1.09
N GLN A 68 13.59 7.72 0.23
CA GLN A 68 13.59 7.95 -1.22
C GLN A 68 12.28 8.57 -1.66
N GLU A 69 12.33 9.28 -2.78
CA GLU A 69 11.16 9.96 -3.34
C GLU A 69 10.46 9.09 -4.38
N ILE A 70 9.14 9.13 -4.37
CA ILE A 70 8.30 8.48 -5.38
C ILE A 70 7.32 9.54 -5.87
N VAL A 71 7.15 9.67 -7.18
CA VAL A 71 6.11 10.52 -7.75
C VAL A 71 4.89 9.65 -8.05
N VAL A 72 3.94 9.64 -7.11
CA VAL A 72 2.82 8.70 -7.13
C VAL A 72 1.71 9.20 -8.05
N THR A 73 1.29 8.36 -8.98
CA THR A 73 0.13 8.64 -9.83
C THR A 73 -1.07 7.78 -9.48
N ASP A 74 -0.82 6.53 -9.10
CA ASP A 74 -1.89 5.57 -8.86
C ASP A 74 -1.63 4.72 -7.63
N VAL A 75 -2.70 4.14 -7.11
CA VAL A 75 -2.66 3.35 -5.88
C VAL A 75 -3.55 2.13 -6.03
N ILE A 76 -3.05 1.00 -5.54
CA ILE A 76 -3.85 -0.22 -5.37
C ILE A 76 -3.84 -0.57 -3.89
N ILE A 77 -5.00 -0.92 -3.34
CA ILE A 77 -5.12 -1.38 -1.97
C ILE A 77 -5.93 -2.67 -1.97
N GLU A 78 -5.37 -3.72 -1.37
CA GLU A 78 -6.12 -4.95 -1.18
C GLU A 78 -5.96 -5.45 0.24
N PRO A 79 -7.02 -5.98 0.86
CA PRO A 79 -6.91 -6.61 2.16
C PRO A 79 -6.24 -7.98 2.01
N VAL A 80 -5.31 -8.28 2.89
CA VAL A 80 -4.64 -9.58 2.94
C VAL A 80 -4.69 -10.10 4.37
N GLN A 81 -4.63 -11.42 4.50
CA GLN A 81 -4.50 -12.05 5.81
C GLN A 81 -3.05 -12.39 6.06
N ILE A 82 -2.62 -12.11 7.26
CA ILE A 82 -1.27 -12.41 7.72
C ILE A 82 -1.39 -13.44 8.85
N VAL A 83 -0.65 -14.53 8.71
CA VAL A 83 -0.61 -15.57 9.74
C VAL A 83 0.70 -15.42 10.51
N ASP A 84 0.59 -15.29 11.83
CA ASP A 84 1.77 -15.26 12.68
C ASP A 84 2.35 -16.67 12.80
N ASP A 85 3.60 -16.84 12.41
CA ASP A 85 4.25 -18.15 12.40
C ASP A 85 4.39 -18.75 13.80
N LYS A 86 4.47 -17.92 14.82
CA LYS A 86 4.69 -18.39 16.20
C LYS A 86 3.40 -18.73 16.92
N THR A 87 2.35 -17.93 16.72
CA THR A 87 1.10 -18.08 17.47
C THR A 87 -0.01 -18.69 16.64
N GLY A 88 0.11 -18.70 15.31
CA GLY A 88 -0.96 -19.10 14.43
C GLY A 88 -2.09 -18.09 14.31
N GLU A 89 -1.93 -16.93 14.95
CA GLU A 89 -2.92 -15.86 14.85
C GLU A 89 -3.06 -15.34 13.43
N VAL A 90 -4.31 -15.08 13.03
CA VAL A 90 -4.61 -14.54 11.71
C VAL A 90 -5.16 -13.13 11.89
N ARG A 91 -4.65 -12.18 11.11
CA ARG A 91 -5.17 -10.83 11.10
C ARG A 91 -5.28 -10.32 9.67
N THR A 92 -6.19 -9.38 9.45
CA THR A 92 -6.35 -8.72 8.16
C THR A 92 -5.57 -7.41 8.20
N SER A 93 -4.85 -7.13 7.12
CA SER A 93 -4.06 -5.92 7.00
C SER A 93 -4.10 -5.41 5.56
N PRO A 94 -3.95 -4.10 5.32
CA PRO A 94 -3.96 -3.58 3.96
C PRO A 94 -2.60 -3.75 3.30
N ARG A 95 -2.61 -4.30 2.10
CA ARG A 95 -1.46 -4.24 1.21
C ARG A 95 -1.63 -3.02 0.33
N VAL A 96 -0.66 -2.12 0.38
CA VAL A 96 -0.68 -0.88 -0.40
C VAL A 96 0.38 -0.97 -1.48
N ILE A 97 0.00 -0.67 -2.71
CA ILE A 97 0.91 -0.62 -3.85
C ILE A 97 0.83 0.78 -4.42
N LEU A 98 1.96 1.47 -4.44
CA LEU A 98 2.08 2.78 -5.07
C LEU A 98 2.65 2.60 -6.46
N ILE A 99 2.11 3.32 -7.43
CA ILE A 99 2.58 3.27 -8.81
C ILE A 99 3.07 4.66 -9.15
N ASP A 100 4.30 4.75 -9.67
CA ASP A 100 4.87 6.03 -10.04
C ASP A 100 4.55 6.39 -11.50
N GLU A 101 4.99 7.57 -11.90
CA GLU A 101 4.71 8.10 -13.24
C GLU A 101 5.39 7.30 -14.37
N GLU A 102 6.34 6.45 -14.02
CA GLU A 102 7.02 5.58 -14.98
C GLU A 102 6.48 4.15 -14.96
N GLY A 103 5.50 3.88 -14.11
CA GLY A 103 4.91 2.55 -13.99
C GLY A 103 5.63 1.61 -13.03
N HIS A 104 6.62 2.10 -12.28
CA HIS A 104 7.25 1.29 -11.24
C HIS A 104 6.32 1.13 -10.05
N THR A 105 6.39 -0.02 -9.39
CA THR A 105 5.47 -0.37 -8.32
C THR A 105 6.22 -0.62 -7.01
N TYR A 106 5.64 -0.09 -5.92
CA TYR A 106 6.24 -0.11 -4.58
C TYR A 106 5.19 -0.62 -3.61
N SER A 107 5.49 -1.66 -2.86
CA SER A 107 4.48 -2.30 -2.01
C SER A 107 4.90 -2.44 -0.56
N ALA A 108 3.90 -2.44 0.30
CA ALA A 108 4.04 -2.79 1.70
C ALA A 108 2.69 -3.24 2.24
N VAL A 109 2.72 -4.15 3.20
CA VAL A 109 1.54 -4.46 4.00
C VAL A 109 1.65 -3.59 5.24
N SER A 110 0.88 -2.52 5.30
CA SER A 110 1.11 -1.46 6.27
C SER A 110 -0.14 -0.61 6.52
N TYR A 111 -0.61 -0.58 7.76
CA TYR A 111 -1.65 0.37 8.16
C TYR A 111 -1.15 1.80 8.16
N GLY A 112 0.11 2.02 8.48
CA GLY A 112 0.70 3.37 8.42
C GLY A 112 0.66 3.93 7.02
N LEU A 113 1.06 3.14 6.04
CA LEU A 113 1.03 3.55 4.64
C LEU A 113 -0.42 3.73 4.16
N TYR A 114 -1.30 2.83 4.53
CA TYR A 114 -2.73 2.93 4.22
C TYR A 114 -3.31 4.24 4.74
N ASN A 115 -3.02 4.59 6.00
CA ASN A 115 -3.51 5.82 6.59
C ASN A 115 -2.94 7.06 5.90
N ALA A 116 -1.67 7.00 5.49
CA ALA A 116 -1.04 8.09 4.73
C ALA A 116 -1.78 8.31 3.40
N VAL A 117 -2.08 7.24 2.68
CA VAL A 117 -2.82 7.34 1.41
C VAL A 117 -4.23 7.89 1.64
N LYS A 118 -4.92 7.45 2.68
CA LYS A 118 -6.23 8.00 3.03
C LYS A 118 -6.17 9.51 3.25
N ARG A 119 -5.13 9.97 3.95
CA ARG A 119 -4.94 11.40 4.19
C ARG A 119 -4.68 12.15 2.88
N MET A 120 -3.89 11.56 1.99
CA MET A 120 -3.65 12.15 0.67
C MET A 120 -4.96 12.28 -0.12
N VAL A 121 -5.80 11.24 -0.09
CA VAL A 121 -7.10 11.28 -0.78
C VAL A 121 -7.99 12.41 -0.20
N GLN A 122 -7.98 12.58 1.12
CA GLN A 122 -8.75 13.65 1.76
C GLN A 122 -8.33 15.06 1.31
N ILE A 123 -7.05 15.22 0.98
CA ILE A 123 -6.49 16.54 0.65
C ILE A 123 -6.41 16.77 -0.86
N PHE A 124 -6.05 15.75 -1.62
CA PHE A 124 -5.79 15.85 -3.06
C PHE A 124 -6.88 15.21 -3.92
N ASP A 125 -7.97 14.72 -3.33
CA ASP A 125 -8.98 13.90 -3.99
C ASP A 125 -8.43 12.53 -4.40
N TYR A 126 -9.25 11.74 -5.07
CA TYR A 126 -8.88 10.37 -5.45
C TYR A 126 -7.87 10.37 -6.59
N PRO A 127 -6.91 9.44 -6.58
CA PRO A 127 -6.06 9.24 -7.76
C PRO A 127 -6.92 8.65 -8.92
N SER A 128 -6.51 8.73 -10.15
CA SER A 128 -5.11 9.01 -10.56
C SER A 128 -4.78 10.48 -10.38
N TRP A 129 -3.57 10.71 -9.92
CA TRP A 129 -3.07 12.07 -9.75
C TRP A 129 -2.19 12.44 -10.95
N LYS A 130 -2.57 13.50 -11.65
CA LYS A 130 -1.83 14.00 -12.83
C LYS A 130 -1.80 15.51 -12.80
N PRO A 131 -0.62 16.09 -12.53
CA PRO A 131 0.67 15.41 -12.33
C PRO A 131 0.71 14.61 -11.04
N GLY A 132 1.64 13.67 -10.98
CA GLY A 132 1.80 12.84 -9.79
C GLY A 132 2.21 13.64 -8.57
N ILE A 133 1.98 13.08 -7.40
CA ILE A 133 2.30 13.72 -6.12
C ILE A 133 3.65 13.19 -5.64
N PRO A 134 4.66 14.06 -5.47
CA PRO A 134 5.94 13.61 -4.96
C PRO A 134 5.86 13.34 -3.46
N VAL A 135 6.19 12.13 -3.06
CA VAL A 135 6.20 11.73 -1.67
C VAL A 135 7.56 11.15 -1.31
N ARG A 136 7.92 11.20 -0.04
CA ARG A 136 9.10 10.55 0.49
C ARG A 136 8.69 9.52 1.51
N VAL A 137 9.22 8.31 1.35
CA VAL A 137 8.93 7.22 2.28
C VAL A 137 9.66 7.47 3.59
N LYS A 138 8.92 7.38 4.69
CA LYS A 138 9.48 7.55 6.03
C LYS A 138 9.08 6.41 6.92
N GLN A 139 9.92 6.14 7.89
CA GLN A 139 9.61 5.18 8.94
C GLN A 139 9.67 5.90 10.28
N LEU A 140 8.58 5.81 11.03
CA LEU A 140 8.47 6.43 12.34
C LEU A 140 8.54 5.36 13.42
N THR A 141 9.13 5.72 14.56
CA THR A 141 9.15 4.86 15.73
C THR A 141 8.16 5.42 16.75
N ARG A 142 7.25 4.57 17.21
CA ARG A 142 6.26 4.91 18.23
C ARG A 142 6.35 3.87 19.32
N GLY A 143 7.08 4.18 20.39
CA GLY A 143 7.42 3.21 21.40
C GLY A 143 8.27 2.10 20.81
N SER A 144 7.78 0.86 20.87
CA SER A 144 8.46 -0.28 20.27
C SER A 144 8.02 -0.56 18.83
N TYR A 145 7.09 0.24 18.29
CA TYR A 145 6.54 0.02 16.96
C TYR A 145 7.26 0.85 15.91
N ARG A 146 7.38 0.28 14.74
CA ARG A 146 7.87 0.99 13.54
C ARG A 146 6.73 1.05 12.53
N ILE A 147 6.50 2.23 12.00
CA ILE A 147 5.35 2.50 11.14
C ILE A 147 5.84 3.22 9.89
N PHE A 148 5.46 2.74 8.73
CA PHE A 148 5.69 3.48 7.49
C PHE A 148 4.71 4.63 7.37
N THR A 149 5.17 5.72 6.80
CA THR A 149 4.32 6.83 6.39
C THR A 149 4.94 7.53 5.19
N LEU A 150 4.24 8.52 4.67
CA LEU A 150 4.70 9.30 3.53
C LEU A 150 4.68 10.77 3.90
N ASP A 151 5.75 11.49 3.52
CA ASP A 151 5.75 12.95 3.54
C ASP A 151 5.52 13.45 2.13
N ILE A 152 4.78 14.53 1.98
CA ILE A 152 4.68 15.22 0.70
C ILE A 152 5.94 16.05 0.52
N VAL A 153 6.61 15.87 -0.60
CA VAL A 153 7.80 16.65 -0.91
C VAL A 153 7.37 18.02 -1.42
N ARG A 154 7.78 19.07 -0.73
CA ARG A 154 7.45 20.44 -1.14
C ARG A 154 8.49 20.93 -2.13
N ARG A 155 8.03 21.56 -3.18
CA ARG A 155 8.88 22.11 -4.22
C ARG A 155 8.66 23.61 -4.40
#